data_9277d838561a0c0e3f66f77ba764c09d
#
_entry.id   9277d838561a0c0e3f66f77ba764c09d
#
_cell.length_a   1.000
_cell.length_b   1.000
_cell.length_c   1.000
_cell.angle_alpha   90.00
_cell.angle_beta   90.00
_cell.angle_gamma   90.00
#
_symmetry.space_group_name_H-M   'P 1'
#
loop_
_entity.id
_entity.type
_entity.pdbx_description
1 polymer ?
#
loop_
_entity_poly.entity_id
_entity_poly.type
_entity_poly.pdbx_seq_one_letter_code
_entity_poly.pdbx_strand_id
1 'polypeptide(L)'
;MIGCLVGSEMCIRDSIISPSGLKQGDTVQSGNDSPIKVGNALDLNSIPVGSTIHCVELKPKKGAQIARSAGSYVQFVAKEGNTATLRMKSGEVRRVPVECRAVLGTVSNSEHSLKSIGKAGAKRWLGVRPTVRGVAMNPIDHPHGGGEGRTSGGRHPVSPWGVPTKGYRTRSNKRTDKQIIRRRKK
;
A
#
# COMPACT_ATOMS: atom_id res chain seq x y z
N MET A 1 10.18 -21.09 10.25
CA MET A 1 8.89 -21.79 10.06
C MET A 1 9.13 -22.97 9.14
N ILE A 2 8.88 -24.17 9.61
CA ILE A 2 9.08 -25.40 8.85
C ILE A 2 7.82 -25.65 8.06
N GLY A 3 7.87 -25.43 6.76
CA GLY A 3 6.82 -25.87 5.86
C GLY A 3 6.92 -27.38 5.73
N CYS A 4 5.96 -28.10 6.28
CA CYS A 4 5.87 -29.54 6.08
C CYS A 4 4.98 -29.80 4.87
N LEU A 5 5.60 -30.14 3.75
CA LEU A 5 4.94 -30.79 2.62
C LEU A 5 5.04 -32.31 2.82
N VAL A 6 4.08 -32.88 3.46
CA VAL A 6 3.96 -34.33 3.50
C VAL A 6 2.85 -34.70 2.53
N GLY A 7 3.23 -35.28 1.43
CA GLY A 7 2.44 -35.76 0.33
C GLY A 7 0.93 -35.51 0.44
N SER A 8 0.33 -34.87 -0.52
CA SER A 8 -1.10 -34.56 -0.60
C SER A 8 -1.69 -33.85 0.63
N GLU A 9 -1.73 -32.52 0.60
CA GLU A 9 -2.71 -31.69 1.32
C GLU A 9 -2.73 -31.71 2.87
N MET A 10 -1.96 -32.54 3.54
CA MET A 10 -2.18 -32.77 4.97
C MET A 10 -1.58 -31.75 5.95
N CYS A 11 -0.61 -30.94 5.57
CA CYS A 11 -0.03 -29.94 6.47
C CYS A 11 0.55 -28.75 5.71
N ILE A 12 -0.31 -27.94 5.07
CA ILE A 12 0.13 -26.67 4.50
C ILE A 12 -0.03 -25.59 5.58
N ARG A 13 1.07 -24.98 5.97
CA ARG A 13 1.07 -23.74 6.76
C ARG A 13 1.35 -22.58 5.85
N ASP A 14 0.42 -21.67 5.75
CA ASP A 14 0.52 -20.47 4.95
C ASP A 14 0.40 -19.22 5.82
N SER A 15 0.83 -18.08 5.29
CA SER A 15 0.77 -16.78 5.96
C SER A 15 -0.12 -15.83 5.19
N ILE A 16 -1.08 -15.21 5.86
CA ILE A 16 -1.94 -14.18 5.30
C ILE A 16 -1.67 -12.83 5.94
N ILE A 17 -2.05 -11.75 5.25
CA ILE A 17 -2.11 -10.43 5.86
C ILE A 17 -3.35 -10.41 6.73
N SER A 18 -3.18 -10.29 8.05
CA SER A 18 -4.26 -10.36 9.02
C SER A 18 -5.25 -9.20 8.83
N PRO A 19 -6.53 -9.47 8.60
CA PRO A 19 -7.58 -8.46 8.64
C PRO A 19 -7.87 -8.02 10.08
N SER A 20 -8.42 -6.84 10.21
CA SER A 20 -8.86 -6.32 11.51
C SER A 20 -10.05 -7.15 12.02
N GLY A 21 -9.97 -7.58 13.28
CA GLY A 21 -11.02 -8.34 13.95
C GLY A 21 -10.92 -9.87 13.80
N LEU A 22 -9.98 -10.39 13.02
CA LEU A 22 -9.75 -11.85 12.95
C LEU A 22 -9.08 -12.34 14.24
N LYS A 23 -9.59 -13.44 14.76
CA LYS A 23 -9.10 -14.08 16.01
C LYS A 23 -8.52 -15.46 15.72
N GLN A 24 -7.76 -15.96 16.67
CA GLN A 24 -7.28 -17.35 16.64
C GLN A 24 -8.46 -18.33 16.68
N GLY A 25 -8.47 -19.29 15.78
CA GLY A 25 -9.56 -20.25 15.61
C GLY A 25 -10.61 -19.86 14.56
N ASP A 26 -10.57 -18.62 14.04
CA ASP A 26 -11.45 -18.22 12.95
C ASP A 26 -11.07 -18.94 11.64
N THR A 27 -12.05 -19.34 10.88
CA THR A 27 -11.87 -19.96 9.55
C THR A 27 -11.96 -18.90 8.46
N VAL A 28 -10.96 -18.88 7.57
CA VAL A 28 -10.93 -18.03 6.37
C VAL A 28 -10.94 -18.89 5.12
N GLN A 29 -11.64 -18.44 4.09
CA GLN A 29 -11.80 -19.16 2.83
C GLN A 29 -11.43 -18.27 1.64
N SER A 30 -10.95 -18.88 0.58
CA SER A 30 -10.66 -18.22 -0.68
C SER A 30 -11.37 -18.95 -1.82
N GLY A 31 -12.18 -18.23 -2.57
CA GLY A 31 -12.95 -18.76 -3.70
C GLY A 31 -14.23 -17.97 -3.93
N ASN A 32 -14.88 -18.21 -5.07
CA ASN A 32 -16.09 -17.46 -5.43
C ASN A 32 -17.31 -17.84 -4.58
N ASP A 33 -17.32 -19.06 -4.04
CA ASP A 33 -18.40 -19.58 -3.20
C ASP A 33 -18.17 -19.30 -1.70
N SER A 34 -17.13 -18.55 -1.37
CA SER A 34 -16.81 -18.21 0.01
C SER A 34 -17.87 -17.26 0.58
N PRO A 35 -18.27 -17.42 1.86
CA PRO A 35 -19.21 -16.50 2.48
C PRO A 35 -18.63 -15.09 2.61
N ILE A 36 -19.51 -14.09 2.61
CA ILE A 36 -19.14 -12.68 2.76
C ILE A 36 -18.81 -12.40 4.23
N LYS A 37 -17.60 -12.81 4.65
CA LYS A 37 -17.06 -12.59 6.01
C LYS A 37 -15.71 -11.91 5.94
N VAL A 38 -15.36 -11.17 7.00
CA VAL A 38 -14.05 -10.53 7.13
C VAL A 38 -12.95 -11.59 7.08
N GLY A 39 -11.94 -11.36 6.26
CA GLY A 39 -10.83 -12.30 6.03
C GLY A 39 -10.98 -13.19 4.81
N ASN A 40 -12.18 -13.38 4.30
CA ASN A 40 -12.40 -14.20 3.10
C ASN A 40 -11.99 -13.47 1.83
N ALA A 41 -11.39 -14.22 0.90
CA ALA A 41 -10.93 -13.72 -0.39
C ALA A 41 -11.89 -14.16 -1.49
N LEU A 42 -12.47 -13.19 -2.20
CA LEU A 42 -13.41 -13.39 -3.30
C LEU A 42 -13.03 -12.56 -4.52
N ASP A 43 -13.57 -12.92 -5.67
CA ASP A 43 -13.52 -12.07 -6.85
C ASP A 43 -14.39 -10.81 -6.63
N LEU A 44 -13.97 -9.66 -7.16
CA LEU A 44 -14.76 -8.42 -7.03
C LEU A 44 -16.17 -8.55 -7.60
N ASN A 45 -16.37 -9.54 -8.49
CA ASN A 45 -17.70 -9.84 -9.00
C ASN A 45 -18.68 -10.31 -7.92
N SER A 46 -18.22 -11.07 -6.94
CA SER A 46 -19.01 -11.65 -5.86
C SER A 46 -19.12 -10.78 -4.62
N ILE A 47 -18.34 -9.70 -4.56
CA ILE A 47 -18.34 -8.77 -3.42
C ILE A 47 -19.45 -7.72 -3.61
N PRO A 48 -20.28 -7.43 -2.58
CA PRO A 48 -21.28 -6.38 -2.65
C PRO A 48 -20.65 -5.00 -2.71
N VAL A 49 -21.27 -4.12 -3.51
CA VAL A 49 -20.91 -2.70 -3.59
C VAL A 49 -21.08 -2.03 -2.22
N GLY A 50 -20.18 -1.11 -1.88
CA GLY A 50 -20.13 -0.46 -0.56
C GLY A 50 -19.22 -1.16 0.44
N SER A 51 -18.79 -2.39 0.17
CA SER A 51 -17.90 -3.14 1.06
C SER A 51 -16.52 -2.49 1.19
N THR A 52 -15.93 -2.66 2.38
CA THR A 52 -14.52 -2.33 2.61
C THR A 52 -13.69 -3.58 2.35
N ILE A 53 -12.65 -3.44 1.52
CA ILE A 53 -11.80 -4.54 1.07
C ILE A 53 -10.33 -4.17 1.20
N HIS A 54 -9.46 -5.16 1.21
CA HIS A 54 -8.00 -4.99 1.20
C HIS A 54 -7.34 -6.07 0.33
N CYS A 55 -6.04 -6.07 0.21
CA CYS A 55 -5.27 -7.04 -0.58
C CYS A 55 -5.84 -7.22 -2.00
N VAL A 56 -6.13 -6.12 -2.69
CA VAL A 56 -6.76 -6.14 -4.01
C VAL A 56 -5.75 -6.41 -5.10
N GLU A 57 -6.09 -7.27 -6.06
CA GLU A 57 -5.34 -7.48 -7.29
C GLU A 57 -5.54 -6.33 -8.28
N LEU A 58 -4.55 -6.08 -9.12
CA LEU A 58 -4.63 -5.15 -10.27
C LEU A 58 -4.90 -5.87 -11.60
N LYS A 59 -4.54 -7.13 -11.65
CA LYS A 59 -4.77 -8.05 -12.75
C LYS A 59 -5.17 -9.41 -12.18
N PRO A 60 -6.08 -10.13 -12.81
CA PRO A 60 -6.51 -11.44 -12.33
C PRO A 60 -5.32 -12.39 -12.15
N LYS A 61 -5.33 -13.15 -11.07
CA LYS A 61 -4.32 -14.18 -10.74
C LYS A 61 -2.88 -13.67 -10.58
N LYS A 62 -2.66 -12.35 -10.48
CA LYS A 62 -1.32 -11.77 -10.26
C LYS A 62 -0.97 -11.57 -8.78
N GLY A 63 -1.89 -11.82 -7.89
CA GLY A 63 -1.73 -11.62 -6.46
C GLY A 63 -2.01 -10.18 -6.01
N ALA A 64 -2.18 -10.01 -4.73
CA ALA A 64 -2.55 -8.76 -4.09
C ALA A 64 -1.47 -7.68 -4.22
N GLN A 65 -1.85 -6.50 -4.67
CA GLN A 65 -0.94 -5.36 -4.88
C GLN A 65 -1.38 -4.08 -4.16
N ILE A 66 -2.69 -3.89 -3.95
CA ILE A 66 -3.27 -2.69 -3.34
C ILE A 66 -3.73 -2.99 -1.92
N ALA A 67 -3.62 -2.00 -1.03
CA ALA A 67 -4.09 -2.03 0.36
C ALA A 67 -3.55 -3.23 1.15
N ARG A 68 -2.23 -3.36 1.20
CA ARG A 68 -1.51 -4.40 1.94
C ARG A 68 -0.88 -3.92 3.24
N SER A 69 -0.62 -2.62 3.36
CA SER A 69 0.03 -2.02 4.52
C SER A 69 -0.90 -1.99 5.73
N ALA A 70 -0.34 -1.95 6.93
CA ALA A 70 -1.08 -1.84 8.18
C ALA A 70 -2.13 -0.72 8.15
N GLY A 71 -3.35 -1.02 8.58
CA GLY A 71 -4.48 -0.09 8.60
C GLY A 71 -4.93 0.42 7.24
N SER A 72 -4.52 -0.21 6.14
CA SER A 72 -4.98 0.18 4.80
C SER A 72 -6.27 -0.53 4.41
N TYR A 73 -7.04 0.14 3.56
CA TYR A 73 -8.29 -0.36 3.02
C TYR A 73 -8.64 0.32 1.70
N VAL A 74 -9.58 -0.24 1.00
CA VAL A 74 -10.20 0.28 -0.23
C VAL A 74 -11.70 0.16 -0.09
N GLN A 75 -12.44 1.17 -0.53
CA GLN A 75 -13.89 1.12 -0.65
C GLN A 75 -14.28 0.66 -2.05
N PHE A 76 -15.13 -0.34 -2.13
CA PHE A 76 -15.73 -0.78 -3.37
C PHE A 76 -16.94 0.10 -3.70
N VAL A 77 -16.80 1.02 -4.66
CA VAL A 77 -17.77 2.09 -4.90
C VAL A 77 -18.85 1.67 -5.89
N ALA A 78 -18.45 1.05 -6.99
CA ALA A 78 -19.36 0.67 -8.06
C ALA A 78 -18.82 -0.51 -8.86
N LYS A 79 -19.74 -1.22 -9.54
CA LYS A 79 -19.46 -2.28 -10.49
C LYS A 79 -20.20 -1.95 -11.78
N GLU A 80 -19.45 -1.84 -12.87
CA GLU A 80 -19.96 -1.47 -14.19
C GLU A 80 -19.42 -2.47 -15.23
N GLY A 81 -20.28 -3.37 -15.70
CA GLY A 81 -19.88 -4.43 -16.62
C GLY A 81 -18.68 -5.24 -16.09
N ASN A 82 -17.59 -5.26 -16.84
CA ASN A 82 -16.37 -5.99 -16.48
C ASN A 82 -15.39 -5.19 -15.62
N THR A 83 -15.77 -4.02 -15.10
CA THR A 83 -14.89 -3.17 -14.29
C THR A 83 -15.50 -2.83 -12.94
N ALA A 84 -14.65 -2.87 -11.92
CA ALA A 84 -14.94 -2.45 -10.55
C ALA A 84 -14.29 -1.09 -10.29
N THR A 85 -15.04 -0.15 -9.74
CA THR A 85 -14.55 1.16 -9.34
C THR A 85 -14.20 1.16 -7.86
N LEU A 86 -12.94 1.41 -7.57
CA LEU A 86 -12.34 1.35 -6.24
C LEU A 86 -11.87 2.72 -5.78
N ARG A 87 -12.22 3.11 -4.55
CA ARG A 87 -11.73 4.31 -3.88
C ARG A 87 -10.70 3.94 -2.82
N MET A 88 -9.47 4.37 -3.03
CA MET A 88 -8.38 4.10 -2.10
C MET A 88 -8.39 5.05 -0.90
N LYS A 89 -7.71 4.67 0.18
CA LYS A 89 -7.49 5.51 1.37
C LYS A 89 -6.89 6.88 1.03
N SER A 90 -6.08 6.97 -0.04
CA SER A 90 -5.51 8.24 -0.53
C SER A 90 -6.51 9.17 -1.24
N GLY A 91 -7.76 8.71 -1.47
CA GLY A 91 -8.77 9.41 -2.26
C GLY A 91 -8.67 9.21 -3.77
N GLU A 92 -7.68 8.46 -4.26
CA GLU A 92 -7.62 8.06 -5.68
C GLU A 92 -8.77 7.11 -5.99
N VAL A 93 -9.45 7.34 -7.10
CA VAL A 93 -10.49 6.45 -7.64
C VAL A 93 -9.98 5.79 -8.89
N ARG A 94 -10.06 4.46 -8.93
CA ARG A 94 -9.45 3.64 -9.97
C ARG A 94 -10.38 2.52 -10.43
N ARG A 95 -10.29 2.15 -11.71
CA ARG A 95 -10.93 0.97 -12.28
C ARG A 95 -10.00 -0.25 -12.21
N VAL A 96 -10.59 -1.40 -11.92
CA VAL A 96 -9.92 -2.70 -11.89
C VAL A 96 -10.86 -3.74 -12.51
N PRO A 97 -10.40 -4.78 -13.22
CA PRO A 97 -11.25 -5.85 -13.69
C PRO A 97 -12.01 -6.55 -12.56
N VAL A 98 -13.26 -6.94 -12.76
CA VAL A 98 -14.10 -7.61 -11.74
C VAL A 98 -13.62 -9.02 -11.40
N GLU A 99 -12.83 -9.65 -12.26
CA GLU A 99 -12.19 -10.96 -12.05
C GLU A 99 -11.03 -10.90 -11.05
N CYS A 100 -10.60 -9.70 -10.66
CA CYS A 100 -9.56 -9.53 -9.66
C CYS A 100 -10.06 -9.91 -8.29
N ARG A 101 -9.22 -10.59 -7.52
CA ARG A 101 -9.52 -10.97 -6.14
C ARG A 101 -9.24 -9.84 -5.15
N ALA A 102 -10.01 -9.85 -4.09
CA ALA A 102 -9.82 -8.97 -2.94
C ALA A 102 -10.24 -9.70 -1.66
N VAL A 103 -9.73 -9.25 -0.53
CA VAL A 103 -10.08 -9.76 0.79
C VAL A 103 -11.02 -8.78 1.48
N LEU A 104 -12.07 -9.29 2.11
CA LEU A 104 -13.04 -8.49 2.85
C LEU A 104 -12.46 -7.94 4.16
N GLY A 105 -12.79 -6.70 4.48
CA GLY A 105 -12.36 -6.01 5.70
C GLY A 105 -11.17 -5.06 5.47
N THR A 106 -10.61 -4.58 6.57
CA THR A 106 -9.43 -3.69 6.61
C THR A 106 -8.22 -4.46 7.12
N VAL A 107 -7.02 -4.04 6.76
CA VAL A 107 -5.79 -4.60 7.33
C VAL A 107 -5.68 -4.21 8.80
N SER A 108 -5.26 -5.13 9.65
CA SER A 108 -5.03 -4.91 11.07
C SER A 108 -3.89 -3.92 11.36
N ASN A 109 -3.63 -3.65 12.64
CA ASN A 109 -2.56 -2.78 13.11
C ASN A 109 -2.64 -1.33 12.56
N SER A 110 -3.83 -0.73 12.62
CA SER A 110 -4.09 0.62 12.10
C SER A 110 -3.23 1.71 12.74
N GLU A 111 -2.78 1.50 13.98
CA GLU A 111 -1.97 2.44 14.76
C GLU A 111 -0.47 2.33 14.47
N HIS A 112 -0.06 1.45 13.58
CA HIS A 112 1.36 1.25 13.25
C HIS A 112 2.07 2.56 12.85
N SER A 113 1.37 3.45 12.15
CA SER A 113 1.90 4.75 11.74
C SER A 113 2.12 5.74 12.89
N LEU A 114 1.49 5.52 14.03
CA LEU A 114 1.60 6.37 15.22
C LEU A 114 2.82 6.00 16.07
N LYS A 115 3.47 4.87 15.79
CA LYS A 115 4.62 4.39 16.56
C LYS A 115 5.79 5.38 16.46
N SER A 116 6.18 5.95 17.59
CA SER A 116 7.43 6.71 17.72
C SER A 116 8.59 5.77 18.04
N ILE A 117 9.68 5.92 17.31
CA ILE A 117 10.87 5.08 17.49
C ILE A 117 11.73 5.57 18.67
N GLY A 118 11.59 6.83 19.07
CA GLY A 118 12.22 7.44 20.25
C GLY A 118 13.70 7.79 20.05
N LYS A 119 14.54 6.87 19.60
CA LYS A 119 15.97 7.06 19.45
C LYS A 119 16.50 6.65 18.06
N ALA A 120 17.61 7.28 17.64
CA ALA A 120 18.27 7.00 16.35
C ALA A 120 18.71 5.55 16.20
N GLY A 121 19.18 4.90 17.30
CA GLY A 121 19.57 3.50 17.30
C GLY A 121 18.43 2.55 16.93
N ALA A 122 17.20 2.84 17.35
CA ALA A 122 16.03 2.05 16.97
C ALA A 122 15.74 2.11 15.44
N LYS A 123 16.00 3.25 14.79
CA LYS A 123 15.98 3.35 13.32
C LYS A 123 17.06 2.49 12.67
N ARG A 124 18.26 2.45 13.27
CA ARG A 124 19.35 1.59 12.78
C ARG A 124 18.98 0.10 12.83
N TRP A 125 18.28 -0.34 13.86
CA TRP A 125 17.78 -1.72 13.95
C TRP A 125 16.80 -2.09 12.85
N LEU A 126 16.08 -1.09 12.31
CA LEU A 126 15.19 -1.25 11.15
C LEU A 126 15.93 -1.15 9.80
N GLY A 127 17.28 -1.11 9.80
CA GLY A 127 18.10 -1.01 8.60
C GLY A 127 18.19 0.41 8.00
N VAL A 128 17.61 1.42 8.66
CA VAL A 128 17.66 2.81 8.16
C VAL A 128 18.99 3.44 8.55
N ARG A 129 19.83 3.76 7.57
CA ARG A 129 21.10 4.47 7.78
C ARG A 129 20.88 5.97 8.02
N PRO A 130 21.82 6.65 8.71
CA PRO A 130 21.79 8.12 8.83
C PRO A 130 21.80 8.79 7.46
N THR A 131 21.06 9.88 7.35
CA THR A 131 20.97 10.69 6.13
C THR A 131 21.43 12.10 6.43
N VAL A 132 22.35 12.63 5.62
CA VAL A 132 22.80 14.02 5.69
C VAL A 132 21.82 14.91 4.93
N ARG A 133 21.47 16.05 5.51
CA ARG A 133 20.61 17.05 4.85
C ARG A 133 21.38 17.75 3.74
N GLY A 134 20.73 18.02 2.62
CA GLY A 134 21.36 18.72 1.48
C GLY A 134 21.97 20.09 1.83
N VAL A 135 21.39 20.81 2.81
CA VAL A 135 21.92 22.10 3.31
C VAL A 135 23.28 21.94 4.00
N ALA A 136 23.61 20.77 4.53
CA ALA A 136 24.88 20.48 5.18
C ALA A 136 25.95 19.93 4.21
N MET A 137 25.63 19.86 2.92
CA MET A 137 26.54 19.39 1.88
C MET A 137 27.23 20.55 1.17
N ASN A 138 28.26 20.27 0.36
CA ASN A 138 28.89 21.23 -0.52
C ASN A 138 28.01 21.53 -1.74
N PRO A 139 28.22 22.68 -2.42
CA PRO A 139 27.46 23.08 -3.59
C PRO A 139 27.50 22.05 -4.74
N ILE A 140 28.58 21.29 -4.86
CA ILE A 140 28.74 20.25 -5.87
C ILE A 140 27.87 19.03 -5.59
N ASP A 141 27.56 18.75 -4.31
CA ASP A 141 26.85 17.54 -3.89
C ASP A 141 25.33 17.73 -3.86
N HIS A 142 24.89 18.97 -3.62
CA HIS A 142 23.47 19.26 -3.50
C HIS A 142 23.14 20.71 -3.88
N PRO A 143 22.01 20.97 -4.58
CA PRO A 143 21.57 22.34 -4.92
C PRO A 143 21.28 23.24 -3.73
N HIS A 144 21.15 22.70 -2.52
CA HIS A 144 21.02 23.44 -1.26
C HIS A 144 22.32 23.56 -0.50
N GLY A 145 23.42 23.07 -1.05
CA GLY A 145 24.74 23.10 -0.42
C GLY A 145 25.39 24.46 -0.50
N GLY A 146 26.41 24.65 0.33
CA GLY A 146 27.25 25.86 0.39
C GLY A 146 26.81 26.88 1.43
N GLY A 147 27.48 28.01 1.43
CA GLY A 147 27.34 29.12 2.39
C GLY A 147 28.29 29.04 3.57
N GLU A 148 28.41 30.15 4.32
CA GLU A 148 29.18 30.21 5.55
C GLU A 148 28.29 29.96 6.78
N GLY A 149 28.73 29.07 7.65
CA GLY A 149 28.05 28.76 8.90
C GLY A 149 26.64 28.16 8.71
N ARG A 150 25.67 28.68 9.43
CA ARG A 150 24.29 28.17 9.45
C ARG A 150 23.43 28.85 8.38
N THR A 151 23.50 28.35 7.15
CA THR A 151 22.75 28.90 6.01
C THR A 151 21.38 28.23 5.84
N SER A 152 20.46 28.91 5.17
CA SER A 152 19.19 28.36 4.70
C SER A 152 19.36 27.71 3.33
N GLY A 153 18.32 26.97 2.85
CA GLY A 153 18.35 26.31 1.55
C GLY A 153 18.41 27.26 0.32
N GLY A 154 18.13 28.55 0.50
CA GLY A 154 18.26 29.61 -0.51
C GLY A 154 17.32 29.51 -1.73
N ARG A 155 16.53 28.46 -1.85
CA ARG A 155 15.62 28.17 -2.98
C ARG A 155 14.50 27.24 -2.60
N HIS A 156 13.57 27.01 -3.52
CA HIS A 156 12.53 25.99 -3.34
C HIS A 156 13.16 24.62 -3.04
N PRO A 157 12.55 23.80 -2.14
CA PRO A 157 13.06 22.48 -1.82
C PRO A 157 13.16 21.59 -3.06
N VAL A 158 14.36 21.10 -3.33
CA VAL A 158 14.64 20.19 -4.44
C VAL A 158 15.41 18.95 -3.96
N SER A 159 15.37 17.92 -4.77
CA SER A 159 16.20 16.71 -4.59
C SER A 159 17.66 16.98 -5.00
N PRO A 160 18.62 16.08 -4.73
CA PRO A 160 20.00 16.19 -5.21
C PRO A 160 20.09 16.38 -6.73
N TRP A 161 19.13 15.91 -7.48
CA TRP A 161 19.03 16.03 -8.95
C TRP A 161 18.27 17.28 -9.42
N GLY A 162 17.91 18.19 -8.52
CA GLY A 162 17.20 19.42 -8.87
C GLY A 162 15.68 19.27 -9.05
N VAL A 163 15.10 18.10 -8.84
CA VAL A 163 13.65 17.89 -8.99
C VAL A 163 12.92 18.50 -7.78
N PRO A 164 11.88 19.34 -7.99
CA PRO A 164 11.08 19.91 -6.90
C PRO A 164 10.47 18.82 -6.01
N THR A 165 10.67 18.92 -4.69
CA THR A 165 10.18 17.92 -3.73
C THR A 165 8.77 18.22 -3.22
N LYS A 166 8.30 19.46 -3.38
CA LYS A 166 6.93 19.88 -3.00
C LYS A 166 6.11 20.17 -4.24
N GLY A 167 4.93 19.54 -4.30
CA GLY A 167 3.92 19.80 -5.33
C GLY A 167 4.20 19.22 -6.72
N TYR A 168 5.38 18.76 -7.01
CA TYR A 168 5.72 18.14 -8.29
C TYR A 168 5.10 16.73 -8.42
N ARG A 169 4.58 16.43 -9.60
CA ARG A 169 3.99 15.11 -9.90
C ARG A 169 5.09 14.17 -10.38
N THR A 170 5.55 13.27 -9.53
CA THR A 170 6.66 12.35 -9.81
C THR A 170 6.26 11.09 -10.57
N ARG A 171 4.95 10.80 -10.73
CA ARG A 171 4.49 9.62 -11.46
C ARG A 171 4.88 9.71 -12.94
N SER A 172 5.73 8.81 -13.39
CA SER A 172 6.18 8.69 -14.79
C SER A 172 5.41 7.62 -15.59
N ASN A 173 4.87 6.58 -14.92
CA ASN A 173 4.19 5.47 -15.60
C ASN A 173 2.81 5.90 -16.15
N LYS A 174 2.72 6.04 -17.47
CA LYS A 174 1.50 6.45 -18.19
C LYS A 174 0.58 5.28 -18.56
N ARG A 175 1.09 4.05 -18.58
CA ARG A 175 0.33 2.88 -19.10
C ARG A 175 -1.01 2.66 -18.39
N THR A 176 -1.10 2.98 -17.11
CA THR A 176 -2.29 2.76 -16.30
C THR A 176 -3.08 4.03 -16.02
N ASP A 177 -2.79 5.14 -16.69
CA ASP A 177 -3.52 6.40 -16.51
C ASP A 177 -4.99 6.27 -16.92
N LYS A 178 -5.27 5.47 -17.97
CA LYS A 178 -6.64 5.18 -18.43
C LYS A 178 -7.52 4.49 -17.34
N GLN A 179 -6.90 3.83 -16.37
CA GLN A 179 -7.60 3.17 -15.28
C GLN A 179 -7.88 4.10 -14.09
N ILE A 180 -7.28 5.29 -14.04
CA ILE A 180 -7.44 6.27 -12.97
C ILE A 180 -8.56 7.23 -13.36
N ILE A 181 -9.70 7.16 -12.67
CA ILE A 181 -10.84 8.06 -12.86
C ILE A 181 -10.54 9.41 -12.21
N ARG A 182 -10.08 9.38 -10.97
CA ARG A 182 -9.77 10.58 -10.19
C ARG A 182 -8.48 10.37 -9.40
N ARG A 183 -7.53 11.28 -9.58
CA ARG A 183 -6.30 11.28 -8.80
C ARG A 183 -6.54 11.74 -7.36
N ARG A 184 -5.63 11.39 -6.44
CA ARG A 184 -5.64 11.90 -5.07
C ARG A 184 -5.62 13.44 -5.09
N LYS A 185 -6.36 14.06 -4.18
CA LYS A 185 -6.24 15.50 -3.93
C LYS A 185 -4.83 15.78 -3.36
N LYS A 186 -4.27 16.93 -3.72
CA LYS A 186 -3.04 17.45 -3.11
C LYS A 186 -3.27 17.86 -1.68
#